data_ed15f9aa119686b49182a2f082247913
#
_entry.id   ed15f9aa119686b49182a2f082247913
#
_cell.length_a   1.000
_cell.length_b   1.000
_cell.length_c   1.000
_cell.angle_alpha   90.00
_cell.angle_beta   90.00
_cell.angle_gamma   90.00
#
_symmetry.space_group_name_H-M   'P 1'
#
loop_
_entity.id
_entity.type
_entity.pdbx_description
1 polymer ?
#
loop_
_entity_poly.entity_id
_entity_poly.type
_entity_poly.pdbx_seq_one_letter_code
_entity_poly.pdbx_strand_id
1 'polypeptide(L)'
;MQNIFIVTLGTREIQFKIDELAENKFEIEDLHSSNIKIKHKENNISFEVFKNNFYENYLYPVQTRTAGKIILENFEIFKKIMYFPLINKPFEKIVKENNLTKFIIVYTDQIDLTDNDKNKQRDTLYFAEIIKKHYYEKLEKSGSTDFIDICINKNVTDIDYQYNYFAKKLKEKIKINNNEINKIYLLPQGGIDQINHAFTLQLLQQYKDKVEIWQQAEGKEANQLQFTNLFLKDLLKNQLNSLIDNLNYNGAIVICNQYKSLINKKIIRLLDFAHKRKEMLYKDAIKVFNKNEFAFIVDYINKKYLLTKDFKNITENNNNINDKLVLCIERLHLSEYYFKINNYTSFTLSLEIFFESIVLYILSKINEFKIDINKNTFDRKRLVKEFKNKHEEKTQEFTHILGVEVLEESFPTQILITEYYAKQNNYKNILSLIELIKSINSKLNKFDGIDSLRNRVAHKGEGIKENELLKIAKNNGNNNMQWWQIDIIDKTKELMTQNNSLNYFEIMNNEIKQTINNF
;
A
#
# COMPACT_ATOMS: atom_id res chain seq x y z
N MET A 1 19.38 14.00 5.78
CA MET A 1 19.06 12.65 5.24
C MET A 1 20.32 12.00 4.77
N GLN A 2 20.51 10.70 5.03
CA GLN A 2 21.75 9.98 4.78
C GLN A 2 21.69 9.17 3.48
N ASN A 3 22.78 9.20 2.71
CA ASN A 3 23.01 8.36 1.55
C ASN A 3 24.10 7.33 1.90
N ILE A 4 23.78 6.06 1.66
CA ILE A 4 24.62 4.92 2.04
C ILE A 4 25.05 4.17 0.78
N PHE A 5 26.34 3.97 0.58
CA PHE A 5 26.85 3.11 -0.48
C PHE A 5 27.30 1.78 0.11
N ILE A 6 26.90 0.69 -0.50
CA ILE A 6 27.19 -0.67 -0.02
C ILE A 6 27.78 -1.49 -1.16
N VAL A 7 28.90 -2.14 -0.90
CA VAL A 7 29.53 -3.06 -1.84
C VAL A 7 29.78 -4.41 -1.19
N THR A 8 29.48 -5.49 -1.90
CA THR A 8 29.89 -6.84 -1.54
C THR A 8 31.13 -7.22 -2.33
N LEU A 9 32.11 -7.81 -1.65
CA LEU A 9 33.41 -8.10 -2.26
C LEU A 9 33.55 -9.57 -2.66
N GLY A 10 34.11 -9.77 -3.86
CA GLY A 10 34.55 -11.05 -4.37
C GLY A 10 36.01 -11.02 -4.80
N THR A 11 36.40 -11.94 -5.67
CA THR A 11 37.79 -12.16 -6.03
C THR A 11 38.30 -11.28 -7.18
N ARG A 12 37.41 -10.52 -7.83
CA ARG A 12 37.72 -9.73 -9.04
C ARG A 12 37.66 -8.22 -8.85
N GLU A 13 37.46 -7.74 -7.62
CA GLU A 13 37.33 -6.30 -7.34
C GLU A 13 38.65 -5.54 -7.57
N ILE A 14 39.78 -6.20 -7.36
CA ILE A 14 41.11 -5.61 -7.61
C ILE A 14 41.72 -6.25 -8.84
N GLN A 15 42.03 -5.45 -9.82
CA GLN A 15 42.65 -5.86 -11.09
C GLN A 15 43.81 -4.97 -11.45
N PHE A 16 44.68 -5.48 -12.34
CA PHE A 16 45.89 -4.81 -12.83
C PHE A 16 45.86 -4.78 -14.35
N LYS A 17 46.18 -3.64 -14.94
CA LYS A 17 46.23 -3.48 -16.39
C LYS A 17 47.61 -3.87 -16.88
N ILE A 18 47.68 -4.79 -17.84
CA ILE A 18 48.95 -5.39 -18.33
C ILE A 18 49.93 -4.30 -18.81
N ASP A 19 49.44 -3.34 -19.59
CA ASP A 19 50.28 -2.29 -20.19
C ASP A 19 50.92 -1.38 -19.10
N GLU A 20 50.25 -1.16 -17.99
CA GLU A 20 50.71 -0.29 -16.90
C GLU A 20 51.68 -0.98 -15.93
N LEU A 21 51.69 -2.33 -15.91
CA LEU A 21 52.62 -3.11 -15.06
C LEU A 21 54.06 -2.85 -15.42
N ALA A 22 54.40 -2.89 -16.70
CA ALA A 22 55.78 -2.69 -17.17
C ALA A 22 56.31 -1.28 -16.83
N GLU A 23 55.49 -0.25 -16.99
CA GLU A 23 55.82 1.14 -16.66
C GLU A 23 56.08 1.35 -15.16
N ASN A 24 55.50 0.51 -14.31
CA ASN A 24 55.60 0.55 -12.84
C ASN A 24 56.56 -0.52 -12.28
N LYS A 25 57.52 -0.98 -13.08
CA LYS A 25 58.58 -1.93 -12.70
C LYS A 25 58.11 -3.34 -12.34
N PHE A 26 56.95 -3.78 -12.86
CA PHE A 26 56.51 -5.15 -12.74
C PHE A 26 56.82 -5.96 -14.00
N GLU A 27 57.17 -7.20 -13.83
CA GLU A 27 57.34 -8.19 -14.88
C GLU A 27 56.20 -9.21 -14.80
N ILE A 28 55.77 -9.70 -15.95
CA ILE A 28 54.79 -10.74 -16.09
C ILE A 28 55.50 -12.01 -16.55
N GLU A 29 55.54 -13.02 -15.71
CA GLU A 29 56.11 -14.32 -16.03
C GLU A 29 54.98 -15.22 -16.57
N ASP A 30 55.23 -15.97 -17.62
CA ASP A 30 54.37 -17.00 -18.20
C ASP A 30 52.99 -16.51 -18.68
N LEU A 31 52.92 -15.33 -19.34
CA LEU A 31 51.66 -14.71 -19.81
C LEU A 31 50.77 -15.62 -20.68
N HIS A 32 51.34 -16.67 -21.29
CA HIS A 32 50.65 -17.62 -22.15
C HIS A 32 50.33 -18.94 -21.44
N SER A 33 50.65 -19.09 -20.16
CA SER A 33 50.37 -20.27 -19.34
C SER A 33 49.12 -20.10 -18.47
N SER A 34 48.69 -21.19 -17.85
CA SER A 34 47.63 -21.15 -16.82
C SER A 34 48.11 -20.55 -15.48
N ASN A 35 49.41 -20.40 -15.29
CA ASN A 35 50.04 -19.95 -14.04
C ASN A 35 50.81 -18.65 -14.28
N ILE A 36 50.11 -17.59 -14.57
CA ILE A 36 50.70 -16.25 -14.76
C ILE A 36 51.13 -15.69 -13.39
N LYS A 37 52.32 -15.10 -13.33
CA LYS A 37 52.81 -14.41 -12.13
C LYS A 37 53.17 -12.96 -12.45
N ILE A 38 52.83 -12.07 -11.52
CA ILE A 38 53.39 -10.72 -11.50
C ILE A 38 54.48 -10.65 -10.44
N LYS A 39 55.63 -10.02 -10.81
CA LYS A 39 56.78 -9.85 -9.94
C LYS A 39 57.32 -8.42 -10.06
N HIS A 40 57.61 -7.79 -8.92
CA HIS A 40 58.22 -6.47 -8.92
C HIS A 40 59.77 -6.60 -9.06
N LYS A 41 60.38 -5.81 -9.95
CA LYS A 41 61.79 -5.93 -10.29
C LYS A 41 62.76 -5.63 -9.13
N GLU A 42 62.37 -4.68 -8.27
CA GLU A 42 63.26 -4.14 -7.22
C GLU A 42 62.89 -4.66 -5.83
N ASN A 43 61.71 -5.23 -5.64
CA ASN A 43 61.23 -5.72 -4.36
C ASN A 43 60.90 -7.22 -4.45
N ASN A 44 61.04 -7.93 -3.36
CA ASN A 44 60.70 -9.36 -3.32
C ASN A 44 59.17 -9.57 -3.22
N ILE A 45 58.45 -9.05 -4.21
CA ILE A 45 56.97 -9.09 -4.31
C ILE A 45 56.62 -9.96 -5.51
N SER A 46 55.90 -11.04 -5.28
CA SER A 46 55.39 -11.90 -6.36
C SER A 46 54.10 -12.64 -5.92
N PHE A 47 53.14 -12.77 -6.81
CA PHE A 47 51.95 -13.58 -6.62
C PHE A 47 51.33 -14.01 -7.94
N GLU A 48 50.50 -15.06 -7.89
CA GLU A 48 49.82 -15.63 -9.05
C GLU A 48 48.56 -14.83 -9.40
N VAL A 49 48.29 -14.71 -10.72
CA VAL A 49 47.17 -14.00 -11.28
C VAL A 49 46.49 -14.80 -12.38
N PHE A 50 45.21 -14.55 -12.58
CA PHE A 50 44.48 -15.00 -13.76
C PHE A 50 44.30 -13.87 -14.76
N LYS A 51 44.31 -14.22 -16.05
CA LYS A 51 43.90 -13.30 -17.11
C LYS A 51 42.39 -13.14 -17.07
N ASN A 52 41.93 -11.90 -17.18
CA ASN A 52 40.51 -11.63 -17.25
C ASN A 52 39.96 -12.01 -18.63
N ASN A 53 38.99 -12.92 -18.69
CA ASN A 53 38.42 -13.39 -19.96
C ASN A 53 37.53 -12.34 -20.65
N PHE A 54 37.08 -11.30 -19.94
CA PHE A 54 36.21 -10.23 -20.46
C PHE A 54 37.04 -8.98 -20.85
N TYR A 55 38.18 -8.81 -20.22
CA TYR A 55 39.13 -7.72 -20.50
C TYR A 55 40.51 -8.34 -20.74
N GLU A 56 40.86 -8.52 -21.98
CA GLU A 56 42.11 -9.20 -22.35
C GLU A 56 43.37 -8.56 -21.75
N ASN A 57 43.32 -7.28 -21.39
CA ASN A 57 44.41 -6.51 -20.85
C ASN A 57 44.44 -6.41 -19.32
N TYR A 58 43.60 -7.19 -18.61
CA TYR A 58 43.54 -7.14 -17.14
C TYR A 58 43.85 -8.49 -16.50
N LEU A 59 44.57 -8.42 -15.37
CA LEU A 59 44.90 -9.55 -14.51
C LEU A 59 44.28 -9.37 -13.14
N TYR A 60 43.84 -10.46 -12.49
CA TYR A 60 43.35 -10.45 -11.12
C TYR A 60 43.97 -11.59 -10.29
N PRO A 61 44.12 -11.42 -8.94
CA PRO A 61 44.77 -12.42 -8.09
C PRO A 61 44.06 -13.76 -8.07
N VAL A 62 44.83 -14.86 -8.10
CA VAL A 62 44.29 -16.24 -7.94
C VAL A 62 43.86 -16.48 -6.49
N GLN A 63 44.71 -16.08 -5.56
CA GLN A 63 44.53 -16.20 -4.12
C GLN A 63 44.35 -14.81 -3.52
N THR A 64 43.11 -14.37 -3.37
CA THR A 64 42.76 -13.01 -2.90
C THR A 64 43.32 -12.71 -1.51
N ARG A 65 43.35 -13.70 -0.61
CA ARG A 65 43.87 -13.53 0.75
C ARG A 65 45.36 -13.28 0.74
N THR A 66 46.15 -14.17 0.11
CA THR A 66 47.63 -14.04 0.05
C THR A 66 48.04 -12.81 -0.74
N ALA A 67 47.51 -12.63 -1.94
CA ALA A 67 47.82 -11.47 -2.75
C ALA A 67 47.37 -10.17 -2.11
N GLY A 68 46.16 -10.15 -1.52
CA GLY A 68 45.65 -8.99 -0.81
C GLY A 68 46.54 -8.54 0.34
N LYS A 69 47.09 -9.48 1.12
CA LYS A 69 48.07 -9.17 2.17
C LYS A 69 49.30 -8.49 1.59
N ILE A 70 49.90 -9.08 0.54
CA ILE A 70 51.06 -8.52 -0.15
C ILE A 70 50.78 -7.12 -0.68
N ILE A 71 49.63 -6.91 -1.32
CA ILE A 71 49.22 -5.62 -1.89
C ILE A 71 49.03 -4.59 -0.78
N LEU A 72 48.40 -4.96 0.34
CA LEU A 72 48.16 -4.05 1.46
C LEU A 72 49.46 -3.61 2.13
N GLU A 73 50.40 -4.54 2.36
CA GLU A 73 51.73 -4.25 2.92
C GLU A 73 52.55 -3.34 2.01
N ASN A 74 52.30 -3.37 0.68
CA ASN A 74 53.00 -2.57 -0.34
C ASN A 74 52.04 -1.58 -1.03
N PHE A 75 51.07 -1.04 -0.33
CA PHE A 75 49.97 -0.27 -0.90
C PHE A 75 50.41 0.87 -1.82
N GLU A 76 51.41 1.63 -1.42
CA GLU A 76 51.89 2.79 -2.21
C GLU A 76 52.47 2.41 -3.58
N ILE A 77 53.05 1.20 -3.70
CA ILE A 77 53.54 0.66 -4.97
C ILE A 77 52.36 0.27 -5.87
N PHE A 78 51.39 -0.45 -5.29
CA PHE A 78 50.23 -0.96 -6.04
C PHE A 78 49.16 0.10 -6.34
N LYS A 79 49.07 1.16 -5.56
CA LYS A 79 48.05 2.22 -5.68
C LYS A 79 47.98 2.81 -7.10
N LYS A 80 49.13 2.87 -7.81
CA LYS A 80 49.22 3.45 -9.15
C LYS A 80 48.70 2.53 -10.26
N ILE A 81 48.66 1.22 -10.01
CA ILE A 81 48.32 0.19 -10.99
C ILE A 81 47.08 -0.60 -10.67
N MET A 82 46.47 -0.35 -9.50
CA MET A 82 45.20 -1.01 -9.12
C MET A 82 43.99 -0.38 -9.77
N TYR A 83 43.16 -1.23 -10.31
CA TYR A 83 41.85 -0.89 -10.83
C TYR A 83 40.74 -1.59 -10.06
N PHE A 84 39.60 -0.91 -9.93
CA PHE A 84 38.40 -1.44 -9.31
C PHE A 84 37.25 -1.43 -10.32
N PRO A 85 37.31 -2.26 -11.38
CA PRO A 85 36.43 -2.14 -12.54
C PRO A 85 34.97 -2.36 -12.22
N LEU A 86 34.68 -3.11 -11.16
CA LEU A 86 33.30 -3.39 -10.73
C LEU A 86 32.73 -2.32 -9.78
N ILE A 87 33.59 -1.45 -9.22
CA ILE A 87 33.15 -0.47 -8.19
C ILE A 87 33.27 0.98 -8.71
N ASN A 88 34.32 1.33 -9.45
CA ASN A 88 34.63 2.72 -9.77
C ASN A 88 33.52 3.46 -10.49
N LYS A 89 32.98 2.93 -11.59
CA LYS A 89 31.99 3.63 -12.38
C LYS A 89 30.67 3.85 -11.63
N PRO A 90 30.08 2.84 -10.93
CA PRO A 90 28.89 3.07 -10.08
C PRO A 90 29.18 4.09 -8.98
N PHE A 91 30.31 3.96 -8.29
CA PHE A 91 30.71 4.86 -7.23
C PHE A 91 30.83 6.32 -7.74
N GLU A 92 31.59 6.57 -8.81
CA GLU A 92 31.79 7.91 -9.40
C GLU A 92 30.44 8.54 -9.84
N LYS A 93 29.57 7.74 -10.45
CA LYS A 93 28.26 8.20 -10.89
C LYS A 93 27.37 8.60 -9.72
N ILE A 94 27.36 7.79 -8.65
CA ILE A 94 26.56 8.05 -7.45
C ILE A 94 27.09 9.26 -6.67
N VAL A 95 28.42 9.33 -6.45
CA VAL A 95 29.05 10.42 -5.67
C VAL A 95 28.97 11.76 -6.38
N LYS A 96 28.96 11.78 -7.72
CA LYS A 96 28.80 13.02 -8.50
C LYS A 96 27.45 13.71 -8.21
N GLU A 97 26.43 12.93 -7.95
CA GLU A 97 25.05 13.42 -7.75
C GLU A 97 24.64 13.48 -6.28
N ASN A 98 25.36 12.77 -5.40
CA ASN A 98 24.94 12.55 -4.02
C ASN A 98 26.12 12.61 -3.05
N ASN A 99 25.95 13.30 -1.93
CA ASN A 99 26.87 13.23 -0.82
C ASN A 99 26.69 11.93 -0.04
N LEU A 100 27.70 11.08 -0.01
CA LEU A 100 27.68 9.85 0.78
C LEU A 100 28.00 10.15 2.25
N THR A 101 27.23 9.56 3.14
CA THR A 101 27.45 9.64 4.60
C THR A 101 28.05 8.35 5.16
N LYS A 102 27.79 7.22 4.50
CA LYS A 102 28.33 5.92 4.91
C LYS A 102 28.75 5.11 3.70
N PHE A 103 29.87 4.40 3.85
CA PHE A 103 30.38 3.41 2.91
C PHE A 103 30.48 2.07 3.64
N ILE A 104 29.67 1.10 3.26
CA ILE A 104 29.60 -0.22 3.89
C ILE A 104 30.29 -1.24 2.98
N ILE A 105 31.23 -1.99 3.53
CA ILE A 105 31.96 -3.03 2.83
C ILE A 105 31.58 -4.37 3.44
N VAL A 106 31.04 -5.28 2.61
CA VAL A 106 30.68 -6.64 3.00
C VAL A 106 31.72 -7.60 2.43
N TYR A 107 32.38 -8.35 3.29
CA TYR A 107 33.49 -9.22 2.90
C TYR A 107 33.51 -10.52 3.72
N THR A 108 34.35 -11.48 3.30
CA THR A 108 34.52 -12.77 3.96
C THR A 108 35.88 -12.89 4.67
N ASP A 109 35.88 -13.53 5.85
CA ASP A 109 37.05 -14.02 6.57
C ASP A 109 36.65 -15.30 7.32
N GLN A 110 36.74 -16.45 6.64
CA GLN A 110 36.26 -17.74 7.12
C GLN A 110 37.21 -18.32 8.19
N ILE A 111 36.91 -18.03 9.45
CA ILE A 111 37.77 -18.38 10.60
C ILE A 111 37.82 -19.88 10.90
N ASP A 112 36.78 -20.63 10.49
CA ASP A 112 36.67 -22.07 10.73
C ASP A 112 37.51 -22.90 9.75
N LEU A 113 38.12 -22.27 8.74
CA LEU A 113 38.97 -22.92 7.74
C LEU A 113 40.47 -22.70 8.04
N THR A 114 41.29 -23.69 7.69
CA THR A 114 42.75 -23.57 7.77
C THR A 114 43.29 -22.64 6.69
N ASP A 115 44.46 -22.06 6.92
CA ASP A 115 45.07 -21.11 5.96
C ASP A 115 45.41 -21.74 4.60
N ASN A 116 45.56 -23.07 4.55
CA ASN A 116 45.81 -23.81 3.30
C ASN A 116 44.51 -24.17 2.55
N ASP A 117 43.33 -23.91 3.12
CA ASP A 117 42.06 -24.19 2.47
C ASP A 117 41.84 -23.25 1.28
N LYS A 118 41.51 -23.82 0.11
CA LYS A 118 41.25 -23.06 -1.13
C LYS A 118 40.16 -22.01 -0.98
N ASN A 119 39.12 -22.28 -0.16
CA ASN A 119 38.03 -21.35 0.05
C ASN A 119 38.49 -20.18 0.94
N LYS A 120 39.31 -20.46 1.99
CA LYS A 120 39.92 -19.41 2.80
C LYS A 120 40.84 -18.52 1.99
N GLN A 121 41.60 -19.09 1.06
CA GLN A 121 42.47 -18.31 0.15
C GLN A 121 41.69 -17.37 -0.79
N ARG A 122 40.39 -17.56 -0.93
CA ARG A 122 39.48 -16.67 -1.68
C ARG A 122 38.80 -15.62 -0.80
N ASP A 123 39.05 -15.61 0.51
CA ASP A 123 38.50 -14.59 1.41
C ASP A 123 39.00 -13.19 1.03
N THR A 124 38.10 -12.22 1.23
CA THR A 124 38.31 -10.85 0.76
C THR A 124 38.65 -9.86 1.88
N LEU A 125 39.12 -10.36 3.03
CA LEU A 125 39.52 -9.54 4.20
C LEU A 125 40.47 -8.40 3.80
N TYR A 126 41.61 -8.73 3.19
CA TYR A 126 42.60 -7.71 2.83
C TYR A 126 42.13 -6.83 1.68
N PHE A 127 41.29 -7.33 0.78
CA PHE A 127 40.64 -6.52 -0.24
C PHE A 127 39.76 -5.45 0.36
N ALA A 128 39.04 -5.76 1.44
CA ALA A 128 38.25 -4.77 2.15
C ALA A 128 39.08 -3.62 2.71
N GLU A 129 40.23 -3.93 3.32
CA GLU A 129 41.17 -2.92 3.84
C GLU A 129 41.79 -2.06 2.72
N ILE A 130 42.14 -2.67 1.59
CA ILE A 130 42.69 -1.96 0.42
C ILE A 130 41.64 -1.00 -0.16
N ILE A 131 40.41 -1.49 -0.36
CA ILE A 131 39.31 -0.69 -0.91
C ILE A 131 38.97 0.45 0.04
N LYS A 132 38.88 0.17 1.35
CA LYS A 132 38.67 1.20 2.37
C LYS A 132 39.75 2.30 2.31
N LYS A 133 41.02 1.92 2.28
CA LYS A 133 42.12 2.87 2.17
C LYS A 133 42.05 3.70 0.90
N HIS A 134 41.76 3.07 -0.25
CA HIS A 134 41.69 3.75 -1.57
C HIS A 134 40.54 4.75 -1.63
N TYR A 135 39.32 4.36 -1.18
CA TYR A 135 38.15 5.23 -1.25
C TYR A 135 38.11 6.26 -0.12
N TYR A 136 38.76 5.99 1.03
CA TYR A 136 38.89 6.97 2.09
C TYR A 136 39.55 8.26 1.59
N GLU A 137 40.68 8.14 0.88
CA GLU A 137 41.36 9.29 0.30
C GLU A 137 40.54 10.08 -0.74
N LYS A 138 39.64 9.38 -1.45
CA LYS A 138 38.72 10.01 -2.42
C LYS A 138 37.56 10.75 -1.74
N LEU A 139 37.08 10.22 -0.63
CA LEU A 139 35.91 10.76 0.08
C LEU A 139 36.26 11.82 1.13
N GLU A 140 37.49 11.80 1.67
CA GLU A 140 37.95 12.80 2.63
C GLU A 140 37.86 14.23 2.08
N LYS A 141 38.01 14.39 0.75
CA LYS A 141 37.86 15.66 0.04
C LYS A 141 36.39 16.14 -0.07
N SER A 142 35.41 15.27 0.13
CA SER A 142 33.98 15.57 -0.06
C SER A 142 33.17 15.68 1.25
N GLY A 143 33.79 15.43 2.41
CA GLY A 143 33.15 15.48 3.74
C GLY A 143 33.37 14.20 4.55
N SER A 144 32.91 14.15 5.78
CA SER A 144 33.08 12.97 6.63
C SER A 144 32.15 11.83 6.20
N THR A 145 32.73 10.77 5.63
CA THR A 145 32.02 9.52 5.32
C THR A 145 32.47 8.44 6.31
N ASP A 146 31.52 7.81 6.99
CA ASP A 146 31.80 6.70 7.89
C ASP A 146 32.00 5.40 7.10
N PHE A 147 33.14 4.72 7.30
CA PHE A 147 33.39 3.39 6.76
C PHE A 147 32.94 2.33 7.77
N ILE A 148 32.12 1.40 7.31
CA ILE A 148 31.55 0.34 8.13
C ILE A 148 31.85 -1.02 7.52
N ASP A 149 32.38 -1.92 8.34
CA ASP A 149 32.74 -3.28 7.97
C ASP A 149 31.66 -4.26 8.38
N ILE A 150 31.24 -5.14 7.44
CA ILE A 150 30.42 -6.32 7.71
C ILE A 150 31.22 -7.55 7.29
N CYS A 151 31.87 -8.17 8.26
CA CYS A 151 32.65 -9.38 8.04
C CYS A 151 31.77 -10.63 8.22
N ILE A 152 31.82 -11.54 7.25
CA ILE A 152 31.14 -12.84 7.27
C ILE A 152 32.19 -13.91 7.46
N ASN A 153 32.16 -14.58 8.62
CA ASN A 153 33.22 -15.48 9.05
C ASN A 153 32.84 -16.96 9.06
N LYS A 154 31.57 -17.33 8.82
CA LYS A 154 31.15 -18.74 8.73
C LYS A 154 29.83 -18.90 7.94
N ASN A 155 29.57 -20.13 7.55
CA ASN A 155 28.37 -20.54 6.83
C ASN A 155 28.08 -19.69 5.58
N VAL A 156 29.14 -19.30 4.84
CA VAL A 156 29.08 -18.33 3.73
C VAL A 156 28.18 -18.76 2.57
N THR A 157 27.95 -20.08 2.42
CA THR A 157 27.09 -20.66 1.38
C THR A 157 25.69 -21.05 1.86
N ASP A 158 25.39 -20.85 3.16
CA ASP A 158 24.08 -21.11 3.74
C ASP A 158 23.22 -19.83 3.67
N ILE A 159 22.29 -19.80 2.74
CA ILE A 159 21.43 -18.62 2.49
C ILE A 159 20.52 -18.30 3.68
N ASP A 160 19.98 -19.33 4.38
CA ASP A 160 19.08 -19.14 5.51
C ASP A 160 19.83 -18.58 6.72
N TYR A 161 21.05 -19.10 6.95
CA TYR A 161 21.94 -18.53 7.96
C TYR A 161 22.29 -17.07 7.66
N GLN A 162 22.68 -16.76 6.43
CA GLN A 162 23.05 -15.40 6.02
C GLN A 162 21.87 -14.44 6.09
N TYR A 163 20.67 -14.89 5.71
CA TYR A 163 19.46 -14.09 5.82
C TYR A 163 19.17 -13.65 7.27
N ASN A 164 19.27 -14.59 8.20
CA ASN A 164 19.08 -14.31 9.64
C ASN A 164 20.24 -13.48 10.23
N TYR A 165 21.47 -13.70 9.78
CA TYR A 165 22.64 -12.91 10.17
C TYR A 165 22.46 -11.43 9.79
N PHE A 166 22.09 -11.15 8.54
CA PHE A 166 21.88 -9.79 8.06
C PHE A 166 20.69 -9.11 8.70
N ALA A 167 19.64 -9.83 9.07
CA ALA A 167 18.50 -9.28 9.79
C ALA A 167 18.93 -8.55 11.09
N LYS A 168 19.96 -9.08 11.77
CA LYS A 168 20.54 -8.49 12.98
C LYS A 168 21.61 -7.44 12.65
N LYS A 169 22.55 -7.80 11.77
CA LYS A 169 23.72 -6.96 11.46
C LYS A 169 23.38 -5.62 10.82
N LEU A 170 22.38 -5.56 9.96
CA LEU A 170 21.94 -4.30 9.38
C LEU A 170 21.43 -3.31 10.44
N LYS A 171 20.65 -3.79 11.39
CA LYS A 171 20.18 -2.97 12.52
C LYS A 171 21.32 -2.49 13.42
N GLU A 172 22.30 -3.37 13.71
CA GLU A 172 23.45 -3.03 14.54
C GLU A 172 24.39 -2.03 13.88
N LYS A 173 24.64 -2.18 12.59
CA LYS A 173 25.69 -1.44 11.86
C LYS A 173 25.19 -0.16 11.23
N ILE A 174 23.99 -0.16 10.67
CA ILE A 174 23.42 1.05 10.06
C ILE A 174 22.97 2.03 11.17
N LYS A 175 22.38 1.55 12.27
CA LYS A 175 21.98 2.33 13.46
C LYS A 175 21.22 3.63 13.19
N ILE A 176 20.48 3.69 12.09
CA ILE A 176 19.80 4.90 11.65
C ILE A 176 18.31 4.61 11.57
N ASN A 177 17.52 5.55 12.04
CA ASN A 177 16.08 5.50 11.85
C ASN A 177 15.78 5.51 10.34
N ASN A 178 14.89 4.64 9.88
CA ASN A 178 14.52 4.57 8.46
C ASN A 178 14.12 5.96 7.88
N ASN A 179 13.52 6.82 8.68
CA ASN A 179 13.14 8.17 8.26
C ASN A 179 14.32 9.11 7.95
N GLU A 180 15.52 8.81 8.46
CA GLU A 180 16.73 9.60 8.24
C GLU A 180 17.51 9.16 6.99
N ILE A 181 17.23 7.97 6.47
CA ILE A 181 17.84 7.44 5.25
C ILE A 181 17.14 8.04 4.04
N ASN A 182 17.93 8.60 3.13
CA ASN A 182 17.45 9.05 1.82
C ASN A 182 17.52 7.88 0.82
N LYS A 183 18.73 7.37 0.56
CA LYS A 183 18.98 6.28 -0.38
C LYS A 183 20.06 5.32 0.10
N ILE A 184 19.90 4.06 -0.27
CA ILE A 184 20.90 2.99 -0.12
C ILE A 184 21.26 2.48 -1.51
N TYR A 185 22.47 2.73 -1.93
CA TYR A 185 23.02 2.27 -3.20
C TYR A 185 23.75 0.95 -2.98
N LEU A 186 23.17 -0.15 -3.42
CA LEU A 186 23.73 -1.49 -3.27
C LEU A 186 24.37 -1.96 -4.57
N LEU A 187 25.63 -2.40 -4.47
CA LEU A 187 26.39 -3.04 -5.55
C LEU A 187 26.69 -4.50 -5.17
N PRO A 188 25.75 -5.46 -5.41
CA PRO A 188 25.87 -6.85 -4.99
C PRO A 188 26.49 -7.72 -6.09
N GLN A 189 27.67 -7.32 -6.60
CA GLN A 189 28.30 -8.01 -7.73
C GLN A 189 29.44 -8.91 -7.34
N GLY A 190 30.13 -8.54 -6.26
CA GLY A 190 31.23 -9.32 -5.73
C GLY A 190 30.75 -10.36 -4.73
N GLY A 191 31.58 -11.36 -4.48
CA GLY A 191 31.36 -12.32 -3.43
C GLY A 191 30.53 -13.54 -3.83
N ILE A 192 29.93 -14.14 -2.82
CA ILE A 192 29.18 -15.39 -2.91
C ILE A 192 27.71 -15.05 -3.16
N ASP A 193 27.09 -15.70 -4.13
CA ASP A 193 25.69 -15.43 -4.52
C ASP A 193 24.70 -15.54 -3.36
N GLN A 194 24.88 -16.53 -2.47
CA GLN A 194 24.04 -16.72 -1.30
C GLN A 194 24.08 -15.51 -0.35
N ILE A 195 25.28 -14.91 -0.19
CA ILE A 195 25.46 -13.67 0.59
C ILE A 195 24.72 -12.53 -0.09
N ASN A 196 24.95 -12.35 -1.40
CA ASN A 196 24.34 -11.28 -2.17
C ASN A 196 22.82 -11.34 -2.17
N HIS A 197 22.24 -12.53 -2.35
CA HIS A 197 20.79 -12.74 -2.30
C HIS A 197 20.22 -12.45 -0.92
N ALA A 198 20.79 -13.06 0.12
CA ALA A 198 20.32 -12.87 1.51
C ALA A 198 20.42 -11.39 1.94
N PHE A 199 21.50 -10.73 1.60
CA PHE A 199 21.74 -9.32 1.90
C PHE A 199 20.76 -8.41 1.17
N THR A 200 20.59 -8.62 -0.14
CA THR A 200 19.64 -7.86 -0.96
C THR A 200 18.22 -7.97 -0.44
N LEU A 201 17.77 -9.20 -0.15
CA LEU A 201 16.42 -9.43 0.38
C LEU A 201 16.21 -8.74 1.73
N GLN A 202 17.20 -8.79 2.62
CA GLN A 202 17.13 -8.11 3.93
C GLN A 202 17.10 -6.60 3.80
N LEU A 203 17.88 -6.01 2.89
CA LEU A 203 17.83 -4.58 2.62
C LEU A 203 16.47 -4.15 2.09
N LEU A 204 15.92 -4.87 1.10
CA LEU A 204 14.61 -4.58 0.53
C LEU A 204 13.49 -4.71 1.57
N GLN A 205 13.57 -5.71 2.46
CA GLN A 205 12.60 -5.88 3.53
C GLN A 205 12.64 -4.74 4.55
N GLN A 206 13.84 -4.29 4.95
CA GLN A 206 13.99 -3.29 6.01
C GLN A 206 13.86 -1.86 5.49
N TYR A 207 14.37 -1.57 4.29
CA TYR A 207 14.49 -0.20 3.76
C TYR A 207 13.65 0.06 2.51
N LYS A 208 13.00 -0.97 1.96
CA LYS A 208 11.98 -0.89 0.91
C LYS A 208 12.43 -0.13 -0.34
N ASP A 209 11.69 0.89 -0.75
CA ASP A 209 11.89 1.73 -1.93
C ASP A 209 13.10 2.69 -1.83
N LYS A 210 13.80 2.67 -0.71
CA LYS A 210 15.05 3.43 -0.54
C LYS A 210 16.26 2.71 -1.10
N VAL A 211 16.16 1.41 -1.39
CA VAL A 211 17.24 0.58 -1.93
C VAL A 211 17.28 0.67 -3.44
N GLU A 212 18.39 1.13 -3.96
CA GLU A 212 18.72 1.11 -5.39
C GLU A 212 19.84 0.11 -5.64
N ILE A 213 19.58 -0.87 -6.49
CA ILE A 213 20.59 -1.86 -6.87
C ILE A 213 21.28 -1.39 -8.14
N TRP A 214 22.60 -1.36 -8.09
CA TRP A 214 23.45 -0.99 -9.21
C TRP A 214 24.23 -2.19 -9.72
N GLN A 215 24.52 -2.18 -11.00
CA GLN A 215 25.33 -3.18 -11.66
C GLN A 215 26.40 -2.53 -12.52
N GLN A 216 27.59 -3.08 -12.43
CA GLN A 216 28.71 -2.81 -13.32
C GLN A 216 29.14 -4.12 -13.97
N ALA A 217 28.58 -4.44 -15.12
CA ALA A 217 29.11 -5.56 -15.90
C ALA A 217 30.46 -5.18 -16.50
N GLU A 218 31.40 -6.13 -16.51
CA GLU A 218 32.74 -5.90 -17.09
C GLU A 218 32.60 -5.43 -18.55
N GLY A 219 33.28 -4.35 -18.93
CA GLY A 219 33.20 -3.74 -20.26
C GLY A 219 31.98 -2.90 -20.58
N LYS A 220 31.02 -2.78 -19.66
CA LYS A 220 29.78 -2.02 -19.86
C LYS A 220 29.70 -0.77 -18.97
N GLU A 221 28.74 0.08 -19.21
CA GLU A 221 28.46 1.21 -18.35
C GLU A 221 27.74 0.75 -17.07
N ALA A 222 27.96 1.50 -15.98
CA ALA A 222 27.24 1.31 -14.73
C ALA A 222 25.78 1.69 -14.90
N ASN A 223 24.87 0.82 -14.49
CA ASN A 223 23.43 1.05 -14.57
C ASN A 223 22.70 0.64 -13.29
N GLN A 224 21.66 1.38 -12.98
CA GLN A 224 20.70 1.02 -11.95
C GLN A 224 19.78 -0.08 -12.47
N LEU A 225 19.60 -1.15 -11.69
CA LEU A 225 18.71 -2.24 -12.02
C LEU A 225 17.26 -1.90 -11.63
N GLN A 226 16.35 -2.06 -12.56
CA GLN A 226 14.95 -1.72 -12.36
C GLN A 226 14.10 -2.88 -11.78
N PHE A 227 14.62 -4.12 -11.79
CA PHE A 227 13.84 -5.29 -11.39
C PHE A 227 13.32 -5.20 -9.94
N THR A 228 14.06 -4.58 -9.03
CA THR A 228 13.62 -4.39 -7.64
C THR A 228 12.42 -3.46 -7.52
N ASN A 229 12.42 -2.38 -8.29
CA ASN A 229 11.27 -1.47 -8.35
C ASN A 229 10.05 -2.16 -8.95
N LEU A 230 10.23 -2.96 -9.99
CA LEU A 230 9.16 -3.77 -10.60
C LEU A 230 8.60 -4.79 -9.60
N PHE A 231 9.48 -5.55 -8.95
CA PHE A 231 9.10 -6.53 -7.93
C PHE A 231 8.31 -5.89 -6.77
N LEU A 232 8.81 -4.76 -6.23
CA LEU A 232 8.10 -4.05 -5.16
C LEU A 232 6.76 -3.49 -5.63
N LYS A 233 6.67 -2.98 -6.85
CA LYS A 233 5.41 -2.51 -7.43
C LYS A 233 4.38 -3.65 -7.55
N ASP A 234 4.79 -4.81 -8.01
CA ASP A 234 3.89 -5.96 -8.15
C ASP A 234 3.38 -6.48 -6.80
N LEU A 235 4.26 -6.54 -5.78
CA LEU A 235 3.84 -6.84 -4.41
C LEU A 235 2.84 -5.82 -3.88
N LEU A 236 3.10 -4.53 -4.09
CA LEU A 236 2.23 -3.44 -3.65
C LEU A 236 0.88 -3.49 -4.34
N LYS A 237 0.82 -3.73 -5.66
CA LYS A 237 -0.44 -3.88 -6.42
C LYS A 237 -1.33 -4.94 -5.78
N ASN A 238 -0.78 -6.11 -5.49
CA ASN A 238 -1.53 -7.21 -4.90
C ASN A 238 -2.06 -6.88 -3.50
N GLN A 239 -1.22 -6.29 -2.65
CA GLN A 239 -1.60 -5.88 -1.30
C GLN A 239 -2.66 -4.78 -1.31
N LEU A 240 -2.47 -3.75 -2.13
CA LEU A 240 -3.40 -2.63 -2.24
C LEU A 240 -4.74 -3.09 -2.80
N ASN A 241 -4.76 -3.92 -3.84
CA ASN A 241 -5.99 -4.45 -4.41
C ASN A 241 -6.79 -5.25 -3.37
N SER A 242 -6.14 -6.11 -2.59
CA SER A 242 -6.80 -6.87 -1.52
C SER A 242 -7.41 -5.96 -0.44
N LEU A 243 -6.71 -4.89 -0.04
CA LEU A 243 -7.23 -3.93 0.94
C LEU A 243 -8.41 -3.12 0.37
N ILE A 244 -8.35 -2.73 -0.90
CA ILE A 244 -9.42 -2.01 -1.58
C ILE A 244 -10.67 -2.88 -1.71
N ASP A 245 -10.51 -4.17 -2.04
CA ASP A 245 -11.62 -5.13 -2.11
C ASP A 245 -12.33 -5.34 -0.78
N ASN A 246 -11.66 -5.04 0.32
CA ASN A 246 -12.23 -5.09 1.67
C ASN A 246 -12.63 -3.69 2.20
N LEU A 247 -12.66 -2.65 1.35
CA LEU A 247 -12.88 -1.24 1.72
C LEU A 247 -11.94 -0.75 2.84
N ASN A 248 -10.76 -1.35 2.98
CA ASN A 248 -9.75 -0.94 3.94
C ASN A 248 -8.83 0.14 3.35
N TYR A 249 -9.42 1.26 2.95
CA TYR A 249 -8.71 2.37 2.32
C TYR A 249 -7.64 2.98 3.24
N ASN A 250 -7.91 3.05 4.55
CA ASN A 250 -6.92 3.54 5.51
C ASN A 250 -5.69 2.63 5.59
N GLY A 251 -5.88 1.32 5.62
CA GLY A 251 -4.78 0.36 5.53
C GLY A 251 -3.97 0.53 4.23
N ALA A 252 -4.65 0.75 3.11
CA ALA A 252 -4.00 1.03 1.83
C ALA A 252 -3.18 2.34 1.86
N ILE A 253 -3.70 3.41 2.48
CA ILE A 253 -2.97 4.68 2.67
C ILE A 253 -1.71 4.47 3.52
N VAL A 254 -1.80 3.70 4.60
CA VAL A 254 -0.64 3.38 5.45
C VAL A 254 0.45 2.68 4.66
N ILE A 255 0.09 1.71 3.82
CA ILE A 255 1.05 1.03 2.93
C ILE A 255 1.63 2.02 1.90
N CYS A 256 0.81 2.80 1.21
CA CYS A 256 1.28 3.81 0.26
C CYS A 256 2.31 4.76 0.88
N ASN A 257 2.10 5.17 2.14
CA ASN A 257 3.02 6.05 2.86
C ASN A 257 4.36 5.39 3.21
N GLN A 258 4.44 4.06 3.23
CA GLN A 258 5.70 3.34 3.42
C GLN A 258 6.54 3.25 2.14
N TYR A 259 5.94 3.48 0.96
CA TYR A 259 6.56 3.35 -0.36
C TYR A 259 6.36 4.62 -1.21
N LYS A 260 6.62 5.78 -0.60
CA LYS A 260 6.30 7.10 -1.19
C LYS A 260 6.98 7.36 -2.53
N SER A 261 8.17 6.81 -2.76
CA SER A 261 8.91 7.03 -4.01
C SER A 261 8.34 6.23 -5.18
N LEU A 262 7.62 5.14 -4.90
CA LEU A 262 6.99 4.28 -5.89
C LEU A 262 5.53 4.65 -6.19
N ILE A 263 4.86 5.34 -5.27
CA ILE A 263 3.42 5.57 -5.33
C ILE A 263 3.09 6.97 -5.87
N ASN A 264 2.20 7.01 -6.86
CA ASN A 264 1.66 8.27 -7.37
C ASN A 264 0.77 8.95 -6.30
N LYS A 265 0.97 10.24 -6.07
CA LYS A 265 0.16 11.06 -5.15
C LYS A 265 -1.34 11.02 -5.48
N LYS A 266 -1.72 10.81 -6.75
CA LYS A 266 -3.11 10.63 -7.17
C LYS A 266 -3.76 9.44 -6.45
N ILE A 267 -3.05 8.30 -6.32
CA ILE A 267 -3.56 7.09 -5.63
C ILE A 267 -3.89 7.41 -4.17
N ILE A 268 -3.00 8.10 -3.47
CA ILE A 268 -3.22 8.46 -2.06
C ILE A 268 -4.44 9.38 -1.91
N ARG A 269 -4.63 10.35 -2.83
CA ARG A 269 -5.81 11.24 -2.81
C ARG A 269 -7.11 10.48 -3.10
N LEU A 270 -7.10 9.55 -4.06
CA LEU A 270 -8.26 8.70 -4.35
C LEU A 270 -8.63 7.82 -3.14
N LEU A 271 -7.64 7.21 -2.50
CA LEU A 271 -7.84 6.39 -1.29
C LEU A 271 -8.35 7.23 -0.11
N ASP A 272 -7.80 8.43 0.12
CA ASP A 272 -8.25 9.33 1.19
C ASP A 272 -9.68 9.81 0.96
N PHE A 273 -10.02 10.14 -0.28
CA PHE A 273 -11.40 10.47 -0.66
C PHE A 273 -12.35 9.28 -0.41
N ALA A 274 -12.00 8.09 -0.90
CA ALA A 274 -12.80 6.88 -0.72
C ALA A 274 -12.97 6.52 0.77
N HIS A 275 -11.92 6.65 1.57
CA HIS A 275 -11.97 6.47 3.02
C HIS A 275 -12.97 7.43 3.67
N LYS A 276 -12.87 8.73 3.39
CA LYS A 276 -13.75 9.74 3.95
C LYS A 276 -15.21 9.54 3.55
N ARG A 277 -15.47 9.12 2.30
CA ARG A 277 -16.83 8.78 1.83
C ARG A 277 -17.39 7.56 2.57
N LYS A 278 -16.59 6.51 2.71
CA LYS A 278 -16.97 5.31 3.47
C LYS A 278 -17.31 5.63 4.93
N GLU A 279 -16.49 6.47 5.58
CA GLU A 279 -16.69 6.88 6.98
C GLU A 279 -17.71 8.02 7.12
N MET A 280 -18.45 8.37 6.06
CA MET A 280 -19.45 9.44 6.03
C MET A 280 -18.91 10.83 6.42
N LEU A 281 -17.61 11.05 6.30
CA LEU A 281 -16.94 12.33 6.54
C LEU A 281 -17.05 13.24 5.31
N TYR A 282 -18.26 13.51 4.87
CA TYR A 282 -18.53 14.15 3.59
C TYR A 282 -17.90 15.53 3.42
N LYS A 283 -17.91 16.36 4.48
CA LYS A 283 -17.28 17.69 4.47
C LYS A 283 -15.77 17.61 4.24
N ASP A 284 -15.13 16.58 4.79
CA ASP A 284 -13.68 16.40 4.64
C ASP A 284 -13.34 15.73 3.31
N ALA A 285 -14.22 14.90 2.78
CA ALA A 285 -14.08 14.34 1.43
C ALA A 285 -14.05 15.45 0.36
N ILE A 286 -14.87 16.50 0.49
CA ILE A 286 -14.86 17.64 -0.46
C ILE A 286 -13.51 18.35 -0.50
N LYS A 287 -12.84 18.50 0.64
CA LYS A 287 -11.53 19.17 0.72
C LYS A 287 -10.45 18.46 -0.11
N VAL A 288 -10.60 17.15 -0.29
CA VAL A 288 -9.70 16.33 -1.09
C VAL A 288 -10.14 16.26 -2.55
N PHE A 289 -11.42 16.56 -2.83
CA PHE A 289 -12.03 16.42 -4.14
C PHE A 289 -11.45 17.41 -5.16
N ASN A 290 -10.91 16.87 -6.25
CA ASN A 290 -10.46 17.64 -7.41
C ASN A 290 -11.24 17.17 -8.66
N LYS A 291 -12.05 18.04 -9.24
CA LYS A 291 -12.92 17.70 -10.39
C LYS A 291 -12.18 17.01 -11.54
N ASN A 292 -10.96 17.41 -11.82
CA ASN A 292 -10.18 16.86 -12.94
C ASN A 292 -9.69 15.43 -12.66
N GLU A 293 -9.33 15.13 -11.40
CA GLU A 293 -8.86 13.79 -11.00
C GLU A 293 -10.03 12.83 -10.71
N PHE A 294 -11.19 13.37 -10.36
CA PHE A 294 -12.39 12.64 -9.96
C PHE A 294 -13.54 12.79 -10.98
N ALA A 295 -13.23 13.08 -12.23
CA ALA A 295 -14.23 13.28 -13.30
C ALA A 295 -15.18 12.07 -13.42
N PHE A 296 -14.69 10.85 -13.20
CA PHE A 296 -15.50 9.63 -13.21
C PHE A 296 -16.62 9.65 -12.17
N ILE A 297 -16.42 10.28 -10.99
CA ILE A 297 -17.45 10.42 -9.95
C ILE A 297 -18.51 11.42 -10.42
N VAL A 298 -18.08 12.55 -10.98
CA VAL A 298 -18.98 13.57 -11.52
C VAL A 298 -19.83 12.97 -12.66
N ASP A 299 -19.19 12.24 -13.55
CA ASP A 299 -19.87 11.52 -14.64
C ASP A 299 -20.85 10.45 -14.12
N TYR A 300 -20.46 9.73 -13.07
CA TYR A 300 -21.33 8.76 -12.44
C TYR A 300 -22.57 9.42 -11.86
N ILE A 301 -22.43 10.50 -11.10
CA ILE A 301 -23.56 11.24 -10.52
C ILE A 301 -24.44 11.82 -11.60
N ASN A 302 -23.86 12.45 -12.62
CA ASN A 302 -24.63 13.12 -13.68
C ASN A 302 -25.35 12.15 -14.63
N LYS A 303 -24.76 11.00 -14.93
CA LYS A 303 -25.27 10.09 -15.97
C LYS A 303 -26.11 8.93 -15.42
N LYS A 304 -25.95 8.55 -14.16
CA LYS A 304 -26.53 7.29 -13.63
C LYS A 304 -27.65 7.45 -12.62
N TYR A 305 -27.83 8.60 -11.99
CA TYR A 305 -29.01 8.82 -11.15
C TYR A 305 -30.19 9.34 -11.98
N LEU A 306 -30.68 8.51 -12.89
CA LEU A 306 -32.01 8.72 -13.47
C LEU A 306 -33.02 8.33 -12.37
N LEU A 307 -33.44 9.32 -11.60
CA LEU A 307 -34.44 9.12 -10.55
C LEU A 307 -35.78 8.70 -11.14
N THR A 308 -36.54 7.88 -10.42
CA THR A 308 -37.93 7.61 -10.72
C THR A 308 -38.78 8.88 -10.60
N LYS A 309 -39.99 8.87 -11.19
CA LYS A 309 -40.84 10.06 -11.24
C LYS A 309 -41.05 10.68 -9.87
N ASP A 310 -41.35 9.85 -8.85
CA ASP A 310 -41.65 10.32 -7.50
C ASP A 310 -40.42 11.00 -6.88
N PHE A 311 -39.23 10.40 -7.01
CA PHE A 311 -37.99 10.99 -6.49
C PHE A 311 -37.57 12.24 -7.25
N LYS A 312 -37.84 12.33 -8.56
CA LYS A 312 -37.66 13.59 -9.33
C LYS A 312 -38.52 14.72 -8.81
N ASN A 313 -39.78 14.43 -8.49
CA ASN A 313 -40.76 15.44 -8.01
C ASN A 313 -40.37 16.04 -6.66
N ILE A 314 -39.68 15.28 -5.80
CA ILE A 314 -39.29 15.73 -4.46
C ILE A 314 -37.83 16.24 -4.41
N THR A 315 -37.08 16.15 -5.49
CA THR A 315 -35.65 16.54 -5.54
C THR A 315 -35.49 17.87 -6.25
N GLU A 316 -34.79 18.80 -5.64
CA GLU A 316 -34.29 19.99 -6.33
C GLU A 316 -33.15 19.57 -7.28
N ASN A 317 -33.17 20.07 -8.53
CA ASN A 317 -32.19 19.72 -9.58
C ASN A 317 -30.78 20.23 -9.25
N ASN A 318 -30.13 19.64 -8.25
CA ASN A 318 -28.75 19.94 -7.89
C ASN A 318 -27.89 18.68 -8.07
N ASN A 319 -27.23 18.57 -9.24
CA ASN A 319 -26.21 17.56 -9.51
C ASN A 319 -24.96 17.79 -8.63
N ASN A 320 -25.14 17.77 -7.31
CA ASN A 320 -24.07 18.00 -6.34
C ASN A 320 -23.74 16.68 -5.63
N ILE A 321 -22.47 16.34 -5.59
CA ILE A 321 -21.94 15.16 -4.87
C ILE A 321 -22.35 15.12 -3.38
N ASN A 322 -22.77 16.25 -2.82
CA ASN A 322 -23.25 16.37 -1.45
C ASN A 322 -24.76 16.54 -1.33
N ASP A 323 -25.50 16.34 -2.41
CA ASP A 323 -26.95 16.25 -2.32
C ASP A 323 -27.34 15.12 -1.35
N LYS A 324 -28.30 15.41 -0.46
CA LYS A 324 -28.71 14.46 0.58
C LYS A 324 -29.24 13.14 0.00
N LEU A 325 -29.90 13.18 -1.16
CA LEU A 325 -30.36 11.97 -1.84
C LEU A 325 -29.18 11.16 -2.39
N VAL A 326 -28.18 11.81 -2.97
CA VAL A 326 -26.93 11.15 -3.42
C VAL A 326 -26.25 10.46 -2.25
N LEU A 327 -26.16 11.13 -1.10
CA LEU A 327 -25.58 10.54 0.11
C LEU A 327 -26.40 9.36 0.65
N CYS A 328 -27.72 9.40 0.53
CA CYS A 328 -28.56 8.23 0.87
C CYS A 328 -28.28 7.05 -0.06
N ILE A 329 -28.20 7.29 -1.38
CA ILE A 329 -27.91 6.23 -2.36
C ILE A 329 -26.52 5.62 -2.13
N GLU A 330 -25.52 6.42 -1.79
CA GLU A 330 -24.19 5.90 -1.43
C GLU A 330 -24.22 4.99 -0.20
N ARG A 331 -25.05 5.29 0.79
CA ARG A 331 -25.24 4.41 1.97
C ARG A 331 -25.84 3.06 1.59
N LEU A 332 -26.81 3.07 0.67
CA LEU A 332 -27.35 1.82 0.12
C LEU A 332 -26.27 1.02 -0.62
N HIS A 333 -25.47 1.69 -1.44
CA HIS A 333 -24.33 1.05 -2.12
C HIS A 333 -23.27 0.52 -1.15
N LEU A 334 -23.03 1.22 -0.05
CA LEU A 334 -22.12 0.75 0.98
C LEU A 334 -22.66 -0.51 1.68
N SER A 335 -23.97 -0.54 1.98
CA SER A 335 -24.61 -1.72 2.55
C SER A 335 -24.54 -2.91 1.59
N GLU A 336 -24.84 -2.71 0.30
CA GLU A 336 -24.69 -3.75 -0.73
C GLU A 336 -23.26 -4.30 -0.79
N TYR A 337 -22.26 -3.42 -0.74
CA TYR A 337 -20.86 -3.86 -0.78
C TYR A 337 -20.51 -4.70 0.44
N TYR A 338 -20.93 -4.28 1.64
CA TYR A 338 -20.73 -5.07 2.87
C TYR A 338 -21.41 -6.43 2.80
N PHE A 339 -22.62 -6.50 2.21
CA PHE A 339 -23.29 -7.78 1.98
C PHE A 339 -22.48 -8.71 1.08
N LYS A 340 -21.95 -8.21 -0.05
CA LYS A 340 -21.14 -8.97 -1.01
C LYS A 340 -19.85 -9.53 -0.41
N ILE A 341 -19.23 -8.81 0.54
CA ILE A 341 -18.02 -9.28 1.23
C ILE A 341 -18.32 -10.04 2.53
N ASN A 342 -19.56 -10.44 2.76
CA ASN A 342 -20.04 -11.16 3.94
C ASN A 342 -19.79 -10.43 5.29
N ASN A 343 -19.67 -9.11 5.27
CA ASN A 343 -19.59 -8.31 6.49
C ASN A 343 -21.00 -7.92 6.96
N TYR A 344 -21.72 -8.89 7.53
CA TYR A 344 -23.15 -8.76 7.86
C TYR A 344 -23.42 -7.73 8.96
N THR A 345 -22.49 -7.52 9.88
CA THR A 345 -22.60 -6.47 10.89
C THR A 345 -22.60 -5.08 10.27
N SER A 346 -21.62 -4.78 9.44
CA SER A 346 -21.54 -3.49 8.73
C SER A 346 -22.66 -3.32 7.71
N PHE A 347 -23.09 -4.40 7.05
CA PHE A 347 -24.26 -4.42 6.18
C PHE A 347 -25.50 -3.94 6.91
N THR A 348 -25.84 -4.56 8.05
CA THR A 348 -27.02 -4.23 8.84
C THR A 348 -26.99 -2.78 9.31
N LEU A 349 -25.87 -2.33 9.87
CA LEU A 349 -25.73 -0.94 10.33
C LEU A 349 -25.88 0.06 9.18
N SER A 350 -25.25 -0.19 8.04
CA SER A 350 -25.32 0.72 6.88
C SER A 350 -26.71 0.76 6.26
N LEU A 351 -27.40 -0.38 6.19
CA LEU A 351 -28.74 -0.48 5.64
C LEU A 351 -29.77 0.24 6.54
N GLU A 352 -29.67 0.10 7.85
CA GLU A 352 -30.52 0.81 8.80
C GLU A 352 -30.31 2.34 8.69
N ILE A 353 -29.05 2.80 8.67
CA ILE A 353 -28.73 4.22 8.48
C ILE A 353 -29.28 4.73 7.14
N PHE A 354 -29.24 3.91 6.09
CA PHE A 354 -29.84 4.26 4.81
C PHE A 354 -31.36 4.46 4.96
N PHE A 355 -32.07 3.50 5.56
CA PHE A 355 -33.54 3.59 5.72
C PHE A 355 -33.95 4.78 6.58
N GLU A 356 -33.28 5.01 7.70
CA GLU A 356 -33.55 6.22 8.50
C GLU A 356 -33.33 7.49 7.67
N SER A 357 -32.25 7.56 6.91
CA SER A 357 -31.88 8.74 6.13
C SER A 357 -32.83 9.01 4.98
N ILE A 358 -33.27 7.97 4.26
CA ILE A 358 -34.17 8.13 3.11
C ILE A 358 -35.58 8.51 3.55
N VAL A 359 -36.10 7.94 4.64
CA VAL A 359 -37.39 8.29 5.22
C VAL A 359 -37.36 9.75 5.67
N LEU A 360 -36.35 10.19 6.39
CA LEU A 360 -36.16 11.60 6.78
C LEU A 360 -36.09 12.52 5.58
N TYR A 361 -35.34 12.13 4.53
CA TYR A 361 -35.27 12.91 3.31
C TYR A 361 -36.61 13.09 2.63
N ILE A 362 -37.33 11.98 2.40
CA ILE A 362 -38.65 12.00 1.77
C ILE A 362 -39.60 12.86 2.62
N LEU A 363 -39.73 12.57 3.91
CA LEU A 363 -40.64 13.27 4.80
C LEU A 363 -40.34 14.76 4.88
N SER A 364 -39.08 15.19 4.83
CA SER A 364 -38.71 16.62 4.79
C SER A 364 -39.20 17.34 3.53
N LYS A 365 -39.45 16.60 2.45
CA LYS A 365 -39.90 17.15 1.17
C LYS A 365 -41.39 17.13 0.93
N ILE A 366 -42.08 16.12 1.52
CA ILE A 366 -43.53 15.89 1.24
C ILE A 366 -44.45 16.34 2.38
N ASN A 367 -43.90 16.73 3.57
CA ASN A 367 -44.74 17.18 4.66
C ASN A 367 -45.41 18.54 4.34
N GLU A 368 -46.66 18.64 4.65
CA GLU A 368 -47.50 19.83 4.39
C GLU A 368 -47.02 21.09 5.15
N PHE A 369 -46.35 20.91 6.29
CA PHE A 369 -45.84 22.00 7.12
C PHE A 369 -44.53 22.59 6.62
N LYS A 370 -43.95 22.03 5.55
CA LYS A 370 -42.65 22.44 4.97
C LYS A 370 -41.50 22.48 5.99
N ILE A 371 -41.55 21.59 6.99
CA ILE A 371 -40.52 21.48 8.01
C ILE A 371 -39.36 20.60 7.50
N ASP A 372 -38.14 21.15 7.47
CA ASP A 372 -36.94 20.38 7.13
C ASP A 372 -36.41 19.63 8.35
N ILE A 373 -36.97 18.44 8.60
CA ILE A 373 -36.61 17.57 9.72
C ILE A 373 -35.16 17.03 9.69
N ASN A 374 -34.44 17.27 8.61
CA ASN A 374 -33.03 16.91 8.51
C ASN A 374 -32.10 17.88 9.25
N LYS A 375 -32.59 19.05 9.71
CA LYS A 375 -31.78 20.05 10.36
C LYS A 375 -31.39 19.65 11.79
N ASN A 376 -32.37 19.26 12.58
CA ASN A 376 -32.12 18.89 13.99
C ASN A 376 -33.29 18.07 14.58
N THR A 377 -33.12 17.56 15.80
CA THR A 377 -34.15 16.81 16.53
C THR A 377 -35.37 17.67 16.93
N PHE A 378 -35.18 18.98 17.13
CA PHE A 378 -36.27 19.89 17.44
C PHE A 378 -37.29 19.95 16.30
N ASP A 379 -36.84 20.02 15.06
CA ASP A 379 -37.74 20.04 13.89
C ASP A 379 -38.51 18.71 13.73
N ARG A 380 -37.90 17.59 14.12
CA ARG A 380 -38.61 16.29 14.16
C ARG A 380 -39.73 16.29 15.18
N LYS A 381 -39.48 16.75 16.40
CA LYS A 381 -40.50 16.91 17.45
C LYS A 381 -41.60 17.85 17.00
N ARG A 382 -41.26 18.97 16.40
CA ARG A 382 -42.20 19.95 15.87
C ARG A 382 -43.11 19.32 14.81
N LEU A 383 -42.54 18.56 13.85
CA LEU A 383 -43.34 17.88 12.83
C LEU A 383 -44.39 16.93 13.44
N VAL A 384 -43.99 16.08 14.39
CA VAL A 384 -44.87 15.15 15.07
C VAL A 384 -45.97 15.90 15.84
N LYS A 385 -45.61 17.02 16.51
CA LYS A 385 -46.57 17.88 17.20
C LYS A 385 -47.62 18.48 16.25
N GLU A 386 -47.17 19.06 15.13
CA GLU A 386 -48.07 19.65 14.12
C GLU A 386 -48.94 18.59 13.49
N PHE A 387 -48.41 17.39 13.21
CA PHE A 387 -49.17 16.26 12.69
C PHE A 387 -50.28 15.84 13.66
N LYS A 388 -49.99 15.69 14.94
CA LYS A 388 -50.98 15.37 16.00
C LYS A 388 -52.09 16.38 16.04
N ASN A 389 -51.75 17.65 16.00
CA ASN A 389 -52.75 18.75 16.11
C ASN A 389 -53.70 18.79 14.90
N LYS A 390 -53.22 18.41 13.72
CA LYS A 390 -53.99 18.52 12.49
C LYS A 390 -54.68 17.22 12.07
N HIS A 391 -54.14 16.06 12.47
CA HIS A 391 -54.60 14.74 12.05
C HIS A 391 -54.86 13.83 13.25
N GLU A 392 -55.81 14.20 14.10
CA GLU A 392 -56.11 13.52 15.37
C GLU A 392 -56.51 12.05 15.16
N GLU A 393 -57.42 11.76 14.23
CA GLU A 393 -57.83 10.39 13.91
C GLU A 393 -56.67 9.50 13.46
N LYS A 394 -55.80 10.03 12.59
CA LYS A 394 -54.60 9.30 12.15
C LYS A 394 -53.58 9.14 13.26
N THR A 395 -53.49 10.09 14.17
CA THR A 395 -52.67 9.97 15.37
C THR A 395 -53.12 8.82 16.26
N GLN A 396 -54.42 8.67 16.47
CA GLN A 396 -55.01 7.56 17.24
C GLN A 396 -54.77 6.21 16.53
N GLU A 397 -54.95 6.14 15.21
CA GLU A 397 -54.62 4.95 14.42
C GLU A 397 -53.16 4.56 14.57
N PHE A 398 -52.21 5.52 14.47
CA PHE A 398 -50.78 5.26 14.57
C PHE A 398 -50.36 4.84 15.98
N THR A 399 -50.92 5.45 17.05
CA THR A 399 -50.65 5.02 18.43
C THR A 399 -51.12 3.58 18.66
N HIS A 400 -52.25 3.19 18.10
CA HIS A 400 -52.75 1.81 18.16
C HIS A 400 -51.84 0.83 17.40
N ILE A 401 -51.40 1.18 16.17
CA ILE A 401 -50.47 0.36 15.37
C ILE A 401 -49.16 0.14 16.12
N LEU A 402 -48.61 1.18 16.75
CA LEU A 402 -47.33 1.13 17.46
C LEU A 402 -47.43 0.58 18.89
N GLY A 403 -48.66 0.44 19.43
CA GLY A 403 -48.88 0.01 20.80
C GLY A 403 -48.33 1.02 21.83
N VAL A 404 -48.45 2.32 21.56
CA VAL A 404 -47.96 3.40 22.42
C VAL A 404 -49.12 4.32 22.84
N GLU A 405 -49.02 4.92 24.02
CA GLU A 405 -50.06 5.87 24.50
C GLU A 405 -49.96 7.22 23.77
N VAL A 406 -48.75 7.63 23.44
CA VAL A 406 -48.47 8.92 22.80
C VAL A 406 -47.54 8.73 21.63
N LEU A 407 -47.86 9.36 20.50
CA LEU A 407 -47.02 9.35 19.32
C LEU A 407 -45.75 10.23 19.56
N GLU A 408 -44.59 9.62 19.46
CA GLU A 408 -43.28 10.28 19.62
C GLU A 408 -42.48 10.33 18.29
N GLU A 409 -41.37 11.05 18.26
CA GLU A 409 -40.50 11.17 17.08
C GLU A 409 -39.64 9.92 16.80
N SER A 410 -40.18 8.75 16.96
CA SER A 410 -39.52 7.47 16.68
C SER A 410 -39.46 7.18 15.17
N PHE A 411 -38.50 6.34 14.75
CA PHE A 411 -38.39 5.94 13.34
C PHE A 411 -39.66 5.26 12.81
N PRO A 412 -40.34 4.34 13.54
CA PRO A 412 -41.63 3.82 13.11
C PRO A 412 -42.69 4.90 12.92
N THR A 413 -42.76 5.91 13.77
CA THR A 413 -43.66 7.06 13.61
C THR A 413 -43.38 7.83 12.31
N GLN A 414 -42.11 8.07 12.02
CA GLN A 414 -41.70 8.76 10.79
C GLN A 414 -42.10 7.96 9.55
N ILE A 415 -41.99 6.63 9.58
CA ILE A 415 -42.43 5.74 8.50
C ILE A 415 -43.93 5.92 8.26
N LEU A 416 -44.78 5.87 9.32
CA LEU A 416 -46.24 5.98 9.20
C LEU A 416 -46.67 7.36 8.69
N ILE A 417 -46.04 8.44 9.17
CA ILE A 417 -46.34 9.80 8.69
C ILE A 417 -45.90 9.96 7.21
N THR A 418 -44.75 9.35 6.83
CA THR A 418 -44.28 9.37 5.43
C THR A 418 -45.27 8.63 4.53
N GLU A 419 -45.73 7.46 4.95
CA GLU A 419 -46.76 6.70 4.24
C GLU A 419 -48.04 7.53 4.03
N TYR A 420 -48.52 8.21 5.07
CA TYR A 420 -49.70 9.07 4.99
C TYR A 420 -49.54 10.15 3.90
N TYR A 421 -48.47 10.93 3.95
CA TYR A 421 -48.24 11.98 2.95
C TYR A 421 -47.95 11.43 1.56
N ALA A 422 -47.28 10.30 1.43
CA ALA A 422 -47.05 9.65 0.14
C ALA A 422 -48.37 9.18 -0.51
N LYS A 423 -49.36 8.69 0.29
CA LYS A 423 -50.70 8.36 -0.16
C LYS A 423 -51.45 9.61 -0.65
N GLN A 424 -51.39 10.70 0.10
CA GLN A 424 -52.04 11.97 -0.27
C GLN A 424 -51.51 12.54 -1.59
N ASN A 425 -50.21 12.36 -1.88
CA ASN A 425 -49.54 12.84 -3.09
C ASN A 425 -49.53 11.81 -4.23
N ASN A 426 -50.11 10.62 -4.07
CA ASN A 426 -50.08 9.52 -5.05
C ASN A 426 -48.67 9.09 -5.48
N TYR A 427 -47.69 9.09 -4.57
CA TYR A 427 -46.29 8.68 -4.84
C TYR A 427 -46.14 7.17 -4.72
N LYS A 428 -46.37 6.44 -5.82
CA LYS A 428 -46.39 4.95 -5.83
C LYS A 428 -45.04 4.32 -5.47
N ASN A 429 -43.94 4.82 -6.03
CA ASN A 429 -42.59 4.26 -5.76
C ASN A 429 -42.19 4.49 -4.31
N ILE A 430 -42.52 5.66 -3.75
CA ILE A 430 -42.29 5.97 -2.33
C ILE A 430 -43.11 5.05 -1.43
N LEU A 431 -44.39 4.81 -1.76
CA LEU A 431 -45.22 3.89 -1.02
C LEU A 431 -44.66 2.48 -1.02
N SER A 432 -44.27 1.96 -2.18
CA SER A 432 -43.64 0.64 -2.28
C SER A 432 -42.32 0.55 -1.48
N LEU A 433 -41.53 1.62 -1.45
CA LEU A 433 -40.32 1.69 -0.61
C LEU A 433 -40.69 1.66 0.89
N ILE A 434 -41.70 2.41 1.30
CA ILE A 434 -42.15 2.41 2.69
C ILE A 434 -42.70 1.03 3.11
N GLU A 435 -43.45 0.34 2.26
CA GLU A 435 -43.91 -1.03 2.52
C GLU A 435 -42.73 -2.01 2.69
N LEU A 436 -41.72 -1.89 1.85
CA LEU A 436 -40.50 -2.68 1.97
C LEU A 436 -39.80 -2.42 3.32
N ILE A 437 -39.63 -1.15 3.72
CA ILE A 437 -39.02 -0.79 5.00
C ILE A 437 -39.88 -1.34 6.19
N LYS A 438 -41.20 -1.27 6.09
CA LYS A 438 -42.12 -1.82 7.11
C LYS A 438 -41.95 -3.33 7.27
N SER A 439 -41.75 -4.06 6.17
CA SER A 439 -41.63 -5.53 6.20
C SER A 439 -40.42 -6.03 7.00
N ILE A 440 -39.41 -5.23 7.15
CA ILE A 440 -38.16 -5.56 7.87
C ILE A 440 -37.98 -4.78 9.18
N ASN A 441 -38.96 -3.98 9.59
CA ASN A 441 -38.94 -3.26 10.86
C ASN A 441 -39.71 -4.02 11.94
N SER A 442 -39.10 -4.33 13.08
CA SER A 442 -39.65 -5.19 14.11
C SER A 442 -40.95 -4.65 14.74
N LYS A 443 -41.07 -3.34 14.88
CA LYS A 443 -42.27 -2.72 15.49
C LYS A 443 -43.46 -2.67 14.55
N LEU A 444 -43.22 -2.73 13.23
CA LEU A 444 -44.28 -2.60 12.22
C LEU A 444 -44.72 -3.94 11.64
N ASN A 445 -43.85 -4.96 11.63
CA ASN A 445 -44.18 -6.29 11.10
C ASN A 445 -44.42 -7.38 12.18
N LYS A 446 -44.22 -7.06 13.45
CA LYS A 446 -44.37 -7.97 14.61
C LYS A 446 -43.38 -9.14 14.67
N PHE A 447 -42.32 -9.12 13.87
CA PHE A 447 -41.22 -10.09 13.87
C PHE A 447 -39.89 -9.40 14.18
N ASP A 448 -38.85 -10.20 14.48
CA ASP A 448 -37.49 -9.65 14.56
C ASP A 448 -37.14 -8.95 13.24
N GLY A 449 -36.75 -7.70 13.32
CA GLY A 449 -36.39 -6.87 12.18
C GLY A 449 -34.90 -6.44 12.20
N ILE A 450 -34.50 -5.72 11.18
CA ILE A 450 -33.13 -5.20 11.05
C ILE A 450 -32.78 -4.22 12.16
N ASP A 451 -33.75 -3.44 12.63
CA ASP A 451 -33.66 -2.51 13.76
C ASP A 451 -33.32 -3.20 15.08
N SER A 452 -33.86 -4.40 15.32
CA SER A 452 -33.53 -5.21 16.50
C SER A 452 -32.08 -5.71 16.46
N LEU A 453 -31.60 -6.15 15.29
CA LEU A 453 -30.22 -6.55 15.09
C LEU A 453 -29.26 -5.36 15.29
N ARG A 454 -29.57 -4.21 14.70
CA ARG A 454 -28.79 -2.98 14.86
C ARG A 454 -28.69 -2.55 16.33
N ASN A 455 -29.80 -2.58 17.06
CA ASN A 455 -29.83 -2.23 18.48
C ASN A 455 -28.94 -3.17 19.31
N ARG A 456 -28.91 -4.46 18.99
CA ARG A 456 -28.03 -5.41 19.65
C ARG A 456 -26.56 -5.10 19.41
N VAL A 457 -26.17 -4.79 18.17
CA VAL A 457 -24.78 -4.35 17.85
C VAL A 457 -24.44 -3.08 18.65
N ALA A 458 -25.32 -2.08 18.61
CA ALA A 458 -25.08 -0.79 19.25
C ALA A 458 -25.00 -0.85 20.77
N HIS A 459 -25.83 -1.69 21.41
CA HIS A 459 -25.94 -1.73 22.88
C HIS A 459 -25.18 -2.88 23.53
N LYS A 460 -24.97 -4.00 22.83
CA LYS A 460 -24.27 -5.18 23.36
C LYS A 460 -22.92 -5.44 22.74
N GLY A 461 -22.57 -4.76 21.64
CA GLY A 461 -21.32 -4.97 20.92
C GLY A 461 -21.23 -6.35 20.23
N GLU A 462 -22.35 -7.02 20.00
CA GLU A 462 -22.39 -8.35 19.39
C GLU A 462 -22.45 -8.25 17.86
N GLY A 463 -21.56 -8.99 17.19
CA GLY A 463 -21.60 -9.09 15.72
C GLY A 463 -22.82 -9.86 15.21
N ILE A 464 -23.21 -9.60 13.96
CA ILE A 464 -24.34 -10.25 13.29
C ILE A 464 -23.85 -11.42 12.45
N LYS A 465 -24.51 -12.57 12.61
CA LYS A 465 -24.23 -13.80 11.85
C LYS A 465 -25.22 -13.97 10.71
N GLU A 466 -24.82 -14.72 9.69
CA GLU A 466 -25.62 -15.03 8.51
C GLU A 466 -27.00 -15.62 8.87
N ASN A 467 -27.06 -16.56 9.83
CA ASN A 467 -28.29 -17.21 10.24
C ASN A 467 -29.34 -16.25 10.83
N GLU A 468 -28.92 -15.11 11.36
CA GLU A 468 -29.83 -14.09 11.92
C GLU A 468 -30.48 -13.27 10.81
N LEU A 469 -29.71 -12.92 9.77
CA LEU A 469 -30.25 -12.32 8.55
C LEU A 469 -31.17 -13.30 7.81
N LEU A 470 -30.82 -14.57 7.76
CA LEU A 470 -31.65 -15.63 7.17
C LEU A 470 -32.97 -15.80 7.94
N LYS A 471 -32.95 -15.63 9.27
CA LYS A 471 -34.21 -15.65 10.09
C LYS A 471 -35.19 -14.55 9.67
N ILE A 472 -34.69 -13.33 9.44
CA ILE A 472 -35.52 -12.22 8.95
C ILE A 472 -36.08 -12.54 7.56
N ALA A 473 -35.25 -13.06 6.65
CA ALA A 473 -35.70 -13.48 5.32
C ALA A 473 -36.80 -14.55 5.40
N LYS A 474 -36.64 -15.54 6.29
CA LYS A 474 -37.67 -16.59 6.54
C LYS A 474 -38.99 -16.02 7.06
N ASN A 475 -38.95 -15.06 7.95
CA ASN A 475 -40.16 -14.37 8.45
C ASN A 475 -40.90 -13.64 7.32
N ASN A 476 -40.22 -13.29 6.24
CA ASN A 476 -40.75 -12.71 5.01
C ASN A 476 -41.03 -13.75 3.90
N GLY A 477 -41.05 -15.04 4.23
CA GLY A 477 -41.38 -16.13 3.29
C GLY A 477 -40.23 -16.59 2.41
N ASN A 478 -38.99 -16.20 2.70
CA ASN A 478 -37.81 -16.51 1.89
C ASN A 478 -36.74 -17.31 2.67
N ASN A 479 -36.31 -18.42 2.11
CA ASN A 479 -35.31 -19.32 2.73
C ASN A 479 -33.88 -19.09 2.24
N ASN A 480 -33.59 -17.95 1.59
CA ASN A 480 -32.30 -17.71 0.92
C ASN A 480 -31.74 -16.32 1.30
N MET A 481 -30.43 -16.26 1.53
CA MET A 481 -29.71 -14.99 1.76
C MET A 481 -29.78 -14.03 0.56
N GLN A 482 -29.93 -14.55 -0.67
CA GLN A 482 -30.10 -13.72 -1.89
C GLN A 482 -31.32 -12.81 -1.82
N TRP A 483 -32.33 -13.10 -0.97
CA TRP A 483 -33.45 -12.23 -0.71
C TRP A 483 -33.03 -10.82 -0.30
N TRP A 484 -31.96 -10.68 0.50
CA TRP A 484 -31.42 -9.38 0.87
C TRP A 484 -30.90 -8.59 -0.33
N GLN A 485 -30.26 -9.27 -1.29
CA GLN A 485 -29.79 -8.63 -2.51
C GLN A 485 -30.96 -8.28 -3.43
N ILE A 486 -31.81 -9.23 -3.77
CA ILE A 486 -32.82 -9.11 -4.82
C ILE A 486 -34.02 -8.30 -4.33
N ASP A 487 -34.62 -8.71 -3.21
CA ASP A 487 -35.89 -8.16 -2.75
C ASP A 487 -35.74 -6.90 -1.87
N ILE A 488 -34.59 -6.69 -1.28
CA ILE A 488 -34.32 -5.50 -0.46
C ILE A 488 -33.45 -4.49 -1.21
N ILE A 489 -32.22 -4.84 -1.55
CA ILE A 489 -31.26 -3.88 -2.12
C ILE A 489 -31.63 -3.49 -3.56
N ASP A 490 -31.76 -4.47 -4.46
CA ASP A 490 -32.01 -4.20 -5.88
C ASP A 490 -33.39 -3.57 -6.08
N LYS A 491 -34.42 -4.07 -5.40
CA LYS A 491 -35.74 -3.47 -5.45
C LYS A 491 -35.77 -2.04 -4.88
N THR A 492 -35.00 -1.76 -3.83
CA THR A 492 -34.84 -0.39 -3.32
C THR A 492 -34.22 0.51 -4.39
N LYS A 493 -33.17 0.05 -5.08
CA LYS A 493 -32.56 0.80 -6.19
C LYS A 493 -33.56 1.07 -7.31
N GLU A 494 -34.33 0.07 -7.75
CA GLU A 494 -35.35 0.21 -8.78
C GLU A 494 -36.44 1.21 -8.41
N LEU A 495 -36.85 1.24 -7.15
CA LEU A 495 -37.86 2.19 -6.67
C LEU A 495 -37.33 3.62 -6.65
N MET A 496 -36.04 3.81 -6.43
CA MET A 496 -35.42 5.15 -6.37
C MET A 496 -34.90 5.62 -7.73
N THR A 497 -34.34 4.71 -8.56
CA THR A 497 -33.67 5.02 -9.82
C THR A 497 -34.22 4.20 -10.98
N GLN A 498 -34.29 4.78 -12.19
CA GLN A 498 -34.81 4.11 -13.40
C GLN A 498 -33.87 3.02 -13.94
N ASN A 499 -32.61 3.03 -13.55
CA ASN A 499 -31.62 2.05 -13.97
C ASN A 499 -31.02 1.39 -12.74
N ASN A 500 -30.82 0.07 -12.80
CA ASN A 500 -30.04 -0.66 -11.80
C ASN A 500 -28.63 -0.06 -11.75
N SER A 501 -28.40 0.91 -10.87
CA SER A 501 -27.16 1.67 -10.80
C SER A 501 -26.03 0.77 -10.33
N LEU A 502 -24.89 0.78 -11.02
CA LEU A 502 -23.67 0.15 -10.55
C LEU A 502 -23.33 0.70 -9.17
N ASN A 503 -22.80 -0.15 -8.31
CA ASN A 503 -22.42 0.25 -6.96
C ASN A 503 -21.33 1.34 -7.00
N TYR A 504 -21.55 2.44 -6.29
CA TYR A 504 -20.61 3.57 -6.20
C TYR A 504 -19.22 3.14 -5.74
N PHE A 505 -19.14 2.26 -4.72
CA PHE A 505 -17.87 1.79 -4.18
C PHE A 505 -17.16 0.82 -5.13
N GLU A 506 -17.90 0.06 -5.95
CA GLU A 506 -17.30 -0.78 -7.01
C GLU A 506 -16.65 0.09 -8.08
N ILE A 507 -17.32 1.17 -8.51
CA ILE A 507 -16.77 2.12 -9.48
C ILE A 507 -15.52 2.79 -8.93
N MET A 508 -15.59 3.27 -7.67
CA MET A 508 -14.46 3.87 -6.96
C MET A 508 -13.28 2.90 -6.89
N ASN A 509 -13.52 1.67 -6.45
CA ASN A 509 -12.50 0.65 -6.34
C ASN A 509 -11.87 0.32 -7.70
N ASN A 510 -12.67 0.21 -8.76
CA ASN A 510 -12.17 -0.06 -10.09
C ASN A 510 -11.27 1.06 -10.61
N GLU A 511 -11.63 2.32 -10.40
CA GLU A 511 -10.81 3.47 -10.79
C GLU A 511 -9.49 3.52 -10.00
N ILE A 512 -9.53 3.28 -8.69
CA ILE A 512 -8.33 3.20 -7.85
C ILE A 512 -7.42 2.07 -8.34
N LYS A 513 -7.98 0.88 -8.57
CA LYS A 513 -7.22 -0.27 -9.09
C LYS A 513 -6.63 -0.03 -10.47
N GLN A 514 -7.38 0.58 -11.39
CA GLN A 514 -6.85 0.97 -12.70
C GLN A 514 -5.68 1.94 -12.55
N THR A 515 -5.81 2.93 -11.66
CA THR A 515 -4.72 3.87 -11.38
C THR A 515 -3.51 3.16 -10.78
N ILE A 516 -3.70 2.17 -9.90
CA ILE A 516 -2.63 1.34 -9.32
C ILE A 516 -1.98 0.46 -10.39
N ASN A 517 -2.73 -0.13 -11.29
CA ASN A 517 -2.18 -1.01 -12.32
C ASN A 517 -1.34 -0.26 -13.36
N ASN A 518 -1.55 1.04 -13.51
CA ASN A 518 -0.84 1.91 -14.44
C ASN A 518 0.38 2.63 -13.83
N PHE A 519 0.75 2.36 -12.58
CA PHE A 519 1.92 3.01 -11.96
C PHE A 519 3.21 2.16 -11.98
#